data_d3b2f8616b7b52224620d05819b1c8ef
#
_entry.id   d3b2f8616b7b52224620d05819b1c8ef
#
_cell.length_a   1.000
_cell.length_b   1.000
_cell.length_c   1.000
_cell.angle_alpha   90.00
_cell.angle_beta   90.00
_cell.angle_gamma   90.00
#
_symmetry.space_group_name_H-M   'P 1'
#
loop_
_entity.id
_entity.type
_entity.pdbx_description
1 polymer ?
#
loop_
_entity_poly.entity_id
_entity_poly.type
_entity_poly.pdbx_seq_one_letter_code
_entity_poly.pdbx_strand_id
1 'polypeptide(L)'
;MSGYVEGAWLNGMEQRSLSLGNPLSQPVQVEQRVWFNSAVRSRNFLVPGLIAVIMTLIGALLTALVVAREWERGTMEALMVTPVAVHEILLGKLLPYFIMGMGGMGLSVAMAVWVFEVPLTGSLWVLTATSALFLLVALGMGLLLSTAAKNQFVAGQAAIIVTFLPAFLLSGFIFDIDSMPSVVQGVTHLIAARYFVSILQTVFLAGNVWSVILPNALALMVFAALFLGLSRKKSRKRLD
;
A
#
# COMPACT_ATOMS: atom_id res chain seq x y z
N MET A 1 15.21 -18.07 -17.12
CA MET A 1 16.04 -18.55 -18.28
C MET A 1 17.55 -18.57 -17.99
N SER A 2 18.09 -17.77 -17.06
CA SER A 2 19.51 -17.79 -16.69
C SER A 2 20.03 -19.12 -16.15
N GLY A 3 19.26 -19.83 -15.32
CA GLY A 3 19.71 -21.08 -14.69
C GLY A 3 20.00 -22.24 -15.66
N TYR A 4 19.31 -22.31 -16.81
CA TYR A 4 19.59 -23.32 -17.82
C TYR A 4 20.88 -23.07 -18.59
N VAL A 5 21.19 -21.80 -18.82
CA VAL A 5 22.43 -21.39 -19.51
C VAL A 5 23.64 -21.61 -18.60
N GLU A 6 23.51 -21.28 -17.31
CA GLU A 6 24.56 -21.54 -16.31
C GLU A 6 24.80 -23.03 -16.11
N GLY A 7 23.74 -23.83 -16.03
CA GLY A 7 23.86 -25.29 -15.91
C GLY A 7 24.52 -25.93 -17.14
N ALA A 8 24.15 -25.49 -18.35
CA ALA A 8 24.77 -25.98 -19.60
C ALA A 8 26.24 -25.57 -19.72
N TRP A 9 26.60 -24.36 -19.26
CA TRP A 9 27.97 -23.87 -19.27
C TRP A 9 28.86 -24.61 -18.27
N LEU A 10 28.34 -24.83 -17.05
CA LEU A 10 29.03 -25.59 -16.00
C LEU A 10 29.28 -27.05 -16.43
N ASN A 11 28.26 -27.72 -16.98
CA ASN A 11 28.43 -29.09 -17.50
C ASN A 11 29.43 -29.17 -18.65
N GLY A 12 29.46 -28.18 -19.53
CA GLY A 12 30.42 -28.11 -20.63
C GLY A 12 31.88 -27.90 -20.13
N MET A 13 32.04 -27.11 -19.06
CA MET A 13 33.36 -26.90 -18.44
C MET A 13 33.83 -28.13 -17.68
N GLU A 14 32.93 -28.82 -16.97
CA GLU A 14 33.23 -30.06 -16.23
C GLU A 14 33.66 -31.19 -17.18
N GLN A 15 32.98 -31.37 -18.31
CA GLN A 15 33.39 -32.33 -19.35
C GLN A 15 34.75 -31.99 -19.97
N ARG A 16 35.05 -30.69 -20.15
CA ARG A 16 36.35 -30.25 -20.66
C ARG A 16 37.47 -30.43 -19.67
N SER A 17 37.23 -30.28 -18.37
CA SER A 17 38.21 -30.51 -17.30
C SER A 17 38.55 -31.99 -17.15
N LEU A 18 37.53 -32.85 -17.26
CA LEU A 18 37.71 -34.30 -17.24
C LEU A 18 38.54 -34.79 -18.43
N SER A 19 38.36 -34.15 -19.60
CA SER A 19 39.11 -34.48 -20.82
C SER A 19 40.58 -34.00 -20.79
N LEU A 20 40.88 -32.98 -19.97
CA LEU A 20 42.24 -32.39 -19.85
C LEU A 20 43.01 -32.89 -18.61
N GLY A 21 42.37 -33.71 -17.78
CA GLY A 21 43.01 -34.31 -16.57
C GLY A 21 43.38 -33.30 -15.49
N ASN A 22 42.83 -32.07 -15.56
CA ASN A 22 43.11 -31.01 -14.61
C ASN A 22 41.83 -30.64 -13.87
N PRO A 23 41.72 -30.81 -12.53
CA PRO A 23 40.52 -30.40 -11.80
C PRO A 23 40.40 -28.88 -11.86
N LEU A 24 39.33 -28.40 -12.50
CA LEU A 24 38.99 -26.97 -12.48
C LEU A 24 38.66 -26.58 -11.04
N SER A 25 39.56 -25.87 -10.41
CA SER A 25 39.17 -25.04 -9.27
C SER A 25 38.22 -23.99 -9.82
N GLN A 26 36.95 -24.01 -9.38
CA GLN A 26 35.98 -22.98 -9.77
C GLN A 26 36.54 -21.61 -9.33
N PRO A 27 36.96 -20.74 -10.22
CA PRO A 27 37.61 -19.49 -9.85
C PRO A 27 36.66 -18.46 -9.25
N VAL A 28 35.34 -18.70 -9.32
CA VAL A 28 34.32 -17.81 -8.76
C VAL A 28 33.13 -18.63 -8.27
N GLN A 29 32.95 -18.69 -6.95
CA GLN A 29 31.66 -19.09 -6.38
C GLN A 29 30.74 -17.90 -6.39
N VAL A 30 29.70 -17.94 -7.22
CA VAL A 30 28.62 -16.93 -7.23
C VAL A 30 27.69 -17.25 -6.06
N GLU A 31 27.93 -16.61 -4.92
CA GLU A 31 27.03 -16.66 -3.78
C GLU A 31 25.91 -15.61 -4.01
N GLN A 32 24.73 -16.06 -4.40
CA GLN A 32 23.55 -15.18 -4.47
C GLN A 32 23.15 -14.76 -3.06
N ARG A 33 23.53 -13.57 -2.65
CA ARG A 33 23.21 -13.03 -1.34
C ARG A 33 22.02 -12.08 -1.46
N VAL A 34 20.85 -12.54 -1.06
CA VAL A 34 19.66 -11.71 -0.94
C VAL A 34 19.73 -10.94 0.38
N TRP A 35 20.04 -9.64 0.33
CA TRP A 35 20.34 -8.81 1.49
C TRP A 35 19.13 -8.60 2.44
N PHE A 36 17.92 -8.53 1.91
CA PHE A 36 16.72 -8.16 2.69
C PHE A 36 15.81 -9.35 3.03
N ASN A 37 15.97 -10.49 2.36
CA ASN A 37 15.23 -11.70 2.63
C ASN A 37 16.15 -12.91 2.45
N SER A 38 17.13 -13.05 3.33
CA SER A 38 18.16 -14.11 3.24
C SER A 38 17.59 -15.54 3.21
N ALA A 39 16.37 -15.73 3.77
CA ALA A 39 15.69 -17.02 3.76
C ALA A 39 14.77 -17.21 2.53
N VAL A 40 14.69 -16.23 1.61
CA VAL A 40 13.81 -16.21 0.42
C VAL A 40 12.37 -16.66 0.75
N ARG A 41 11.88 -16.27 1.93
CA ARG A 41 10.54 -16.64 2.38
C ARG A 41 9.52 -15.68 1.76
N SER A 42 8.65 -16.20 0.89
CA SER A 42 7.59 -15.42 0.23
C SER A 42 6.69 -14.66 1.22
N ARG A 43 6.48 -15.21 2.42
CA ARG A 43 5.68 -14.57 3.48
C ARG A 43 6.23 -13.21 3.90
N ASN A 44 7.55 -13.04 3.94
CA ASN A 44 8.17 -11.79 4.36
C ASN A 44 7.90 -10.63 3.40
N PHE A 45 7.68 -10.95 2.13
CA PHE A 45 7.31 -9.98 1.11
C PHE A 45 5.79 -9.77 1.02
N LEU A 46 5.03 -10.88 1.06
CA LEU A 46 3.58 -10.85 0.87
C LEU A 46 2.83 -10.22 2.06
N VAL A 47 3.23 -10.50 3.31
CA VAL A 47 2.49 -10.03 4.48
C VAL A 47 2.45 -8.51 4.60
N PRO A 48 3.57 -7.76 4.47
CA PRO A 48 3.53 -6.30 4.48
C PRO A 48 2.65 -5.72 3.35
N GLY A 49 2.72 -6.31 2.16
CA GLY A 49 1.86 -5.90 1.04
C GLY A 49 0.38 -6.13 1.30
N LEU A 50 0.00 -7.28 1.89
CA LEU A 50 -1.37 -7.56 2.32
C LEU A 50 -1.89 -6.54 3.33
N ILE A 51 -1.07 -6.11 4.28
CA ILE A 51 -1.43 -5.07 5.24
C ILE A 51 -1.83 -3.79 4.50
N ALA A 52 -1.07 -3.36 3.50
CA ALA A 52 -1.39 -2.17 2.71
C ALA A 52 -2.74 -2.30 1.97
N VAL A 53 -3.01 -3.47 1.39
CA VAL A 53 -4.26 -3.78 0.69
C VAL A 53 -5.45 -3.77 1.66
N ILE A 54 -5.31 -4.39 2.83
CA ILE A 54 -6.34 -4.41 3.88
C ILE A 54 -6.62 -2.97 4.37
N MET A 55 -5.57 -2.18 4.62
CA MET A 55 -5.71 -0.78 5.02
C MET A 55 -6.41 0.07 3.96
N THR A 56 -6.15 -0.19 2.68
CA THR A 56 -6.85 0.47 1.56
C THR A 56 -8.34 0.15 1.59
N LEU A 57 -8.69 -1.13 1.77
CA LEU A 57 -10.08 -1.58 1.89
C LEU A 57 -10.79 -0.93 3.07
N ILE A 58 -10.20 -1.03 4.27
CA ILE A 58 -10.79 -0.45 5.49
C ILE A 58 -10.98 1.06 5.32
N GLY A 59 -9.94 1.77 4.89
CA GLY A 59 -9.98 3.22 4.78
C GLY A 59 -10.95 3.71 3.70
N ALA A 60 -10.78 3.26 2.46
CA ALA A 60 -11.52 3.78 1.34
C ALA A 60 -12.96 3.23 1.26
N LEU A 61 -13.14 1.90 1.38
CA LEU A 61 -14.45 1.27 1.21
C LEU A 61 -15.40 1.62 2.36
N LEU A 62 -14.93 1.50 3.62
CA LEU A 62 -15.76 1.83 4.79
C LEU A 62 -16.24 3.28 4.73
N THR A 63 -15.32 4.21 4.49
CA THR A 63 -15.66 5.64 4.41
C THR A 63 -16.60 5.92 3.23
N ALA A 64 -16.34 5.32 2.06
CA ALA A 64 -17.19 5.48 0.90
C ALA A 64 -18.62 5.02 1.18
N LEU A 65 -18.80 3.83 1.75
CA LEU A 65 -20.11 3.26 2.04
C LEU A 65 -20.88 4.05 3.09
N VAL A 66 -20.24 4.42 4.18
CA VAL A 66 -20.94 5.06 5.32
C VAL A 66 -21.33 6.49 4.98
N VAL A 67 -20.44 7.26 4.36
CA VAL A 67 -20.77 8.64 3.99
C VAL A 67 -21.78 8.68 2.83
N ALA A 68 -21.71 7.73 1.88
CA ALA A 68 -22.73 7.63 0.82
C ALA A 68 -24.11 7.25 1.37
N ARG A 69 -24.17 6.40 2.40
CA ARG A 69 -25.43 6.09 3.11
C ARG A 69 -26.08 7.32 3.71
N GLU A 70 -25.29 8.24 4.24
CA GLU A 70 -25.83 9.48 4.81
C GLU A 70 -26.36 10.44 3.74
N TRP A 71 -25.73 10.47 2.57
CA TRP A 71 -26.27 11.18 1.40
C TRP A 71 -27.58 10.57 0.94
N GLU A 72 -27.63 9.25 0.82
CA GLU A 72 -28.82 8.51 0.37
C GLU A 72 -30.02 8.68 1.31
N ARG A 73 -29.77 8.82 2.62
CA ARG A 73 -30.82 9.05 3.65
C ARG A 73 -31.18 10.52 3.86
N GLY A 74 -30.55 11.44 3.18
CA GLY A 74 -30.77 12.89 3.36
C GLY A 74 -30.22 13.46 4.67
N THR A 75 -29.60 12.65 5.53
CA THR A 75 -29.03 13.09 6.80
C THR A 75 -27.85 14.04 6.61
N MET A 76 -27.15 13.92 5.50
CA MET A 76 -26.05 14.83 5.16
C MET A 76 -26.56 16.24 4.86
N GLU A 77 -27.71 16.38 4.17
CA GLU A 77 -28.34 17.65 3.90
C GLU A 77 -28.82 18.32 5.20
N ALA A 78 -29.43 17.55 6.09
CA ALA A 78 -29.85 18.03 7.40
C ALA A 78 -28.66 18.58 8.23
N LEU A 79 -27.49 17.92 8.18
CA LEU A 79 -26.27 18.40 8.84
C LEU A 79 -25.73 19.70 8.22
N MET A 80 -25.87 19.88 6.90
CA MET A 80 -25.41 21.08 6.21
C MET A 80 -26.22 22.33 6.57
N VAL A 81 -27.47 22.20 7.00
CA VAL A 81 -28.33 23.32 7.44
C VAL A 81 -27.97 23.78 8.86
N THR A 82 -27.25 22.95 9.63
CA THR A 82 -26.81 23.32 10.97
C THR A 82 -25.68 24.38 10.95
N PRO A 83 -25.50 25.17 12.02
CA PRO A 83 -24.42 26.19 12.10
C PRO A 83 -23.01 25.58 12.22
N VAL A 84 -22.87 24.25 12.23
CA VAL A 84 -21.60 23.53 12.34
C VAL A 84 -20.77 23.72 11.08
N ALA A 85 -19.48 23.93 11.23
CA ALA A 85 -18.56 24.10 10.09
C ALA A 85 -18.33 22.77 9.35
N VAL A 86 -18.18 22.81 8.02
CA VAL A 86 -17.99 21.60 7.19
C VAL A 86 -16.82 20.77 7.65
N HIS A 87 -15.73 21.38 8.09
CA HIS A 87 -14.55 20.64 8.58
C HIS A 87 -14.81 19.91 9.88
N GLU A 88 -15.68 20.41 10.76
CA GLU A 88 -16.07 19.73 11.99
C GLU A 88 -16.92 18.50 11.70
N ILE A 89 -17.85 18.60 10.74
CA ILE A 89 -18.65 17.47 10.26
C ILE A 89 -17.72 16.38 9.69
N LEU A 90 -16.78 16.76 8.84
CA LEU A 90 -15.85 15.83 8.21
C LEU A 90 -14.94 15.17 9.24
N LEU A 91 -14.35 15.94 10.17
CA LEU A 91 -13.50 15.40 11.23
C LEU A 91 -14.27 14.46 12.16
N GLY A 92 -15.48 14.84 12.57
CA GLY A 92 -16.33 13.99 13.40
C GLY A 92 -16.66 12.64 12.76
N LYS A 93 -16.74 12.60 11.42
CA LYS A 93 -16.95 11.34 10.69
C LYS A 93 -15.66 10.56 10.46
N LEU A 94 -14.59 11.22 10.09
CA LEU A 94 -13.33 10.55 9.79
C LEU A 94 -12.65 9.98 11.03
N LEU A 95 -12.78 10.63 12.20
CA LEU A 95 -12.11 10.24 13.43
C LEU A 95 -12.44 8.81 13.88
N PRO A 96 -13.70 8.36 13.98
CA PRO A 96 -14.01 6.99 14.34
C PRO A 96 -13.43 5.96 13.37
N TYR A 97 -13.48 6.24 12.06
CA TYR A 97 -12.91 5.33 11.05
C TYR A 97 -11.38 5.32 11.08
N PHE A 98 -10.78 6.46 11.41
CA PHE A 98 -9.34 6.53 11.63
C PHE A 98 -8.91 5.66 12.83
N ILE A 99 -9.61 5.74 13.94
CA ILE A 99 -9.33 4.92 15.13
C ILE A 99 -9.52 3.44 14.81
N MET A 100 -10.62 3.07 14.15
CA MET A 100 -10.88 1.69 13.73
C MET A 100 -9.81 1.17 12.75
N GLY A 101 -9.42 1.98 11.77
CA GLY A 101 -8.39 1.64 10.81
C GLY A 101 -7.02 1.46 11.45
N MET A 102 -6.64 2.34 12.38
CA MET A 102 -5.40 2.19 13.16
C MET A 102 -5.44 0.97 14.07
N GLY A 103 -6.61 0.64 14.66
CA GLY A 103 -6.80 -0.60 15.41
C GLY A 103 -6.63 -1.83 14.52
N GLY A 104 -7.22 -1.84 13.33
CA GLY A 104 -7.03 -2.89 12.32
C GLY A 104 -5.59 -3.03 11.86
N MET A 105 -4.87 -1.89 11.69
CA MET A 105 -3.44 -1.88 11.42
C MET A 105 -2.64 -2.54 12.56
N GLY A 106 -2.89 -2.15 13.80
CA GLY A 106 -2.22 -2.74 14.96
C GLY A 106 -2.44 -4.26 15.05
N LEU A 107 -3.67 -4.72 14.82
CA LEU A 107 -4.01 -6.14 14.78
C LEU A 107 -3.26 -6.85 13.63
N SER A 108 -3.24 -6.27 12.44
CA SER A 108 -2.55 -6.84 11.27
C SER A 108 -1.04 -6.95 11.50
N VAL A 109 -0.42 -5.95 12.11
CA VAL A 109 1.01 -5.99 12.49
C VAL A 109 1.26 -7.04 13.57
N ALA A 110 0.40 -7.13 14.58
CA ALA A 110 0.50 -8.15 15.61
C ALA A 110 0.43 -9.57 15.00
N MET A 111 -0.52 -9.80 14.09
CA MET A 111 -0.60 -11.07 13.36
C MET A 111 0.64 -11.32 12.49
N ALA A 112 1.15 -10.29 11.81
CA ALA A 112 2.35 -10.40 10.99
C ALA A 112 3.56 -10.89 11.80
N VAL A 113 3.75 -10.32 12.99
CA VAL A 113 4.91 -10.63 13.85
C VAL A 113 4.72 -11.96 14.60
N TRP A 114 3.54 -12.18 15.22
CA TRP A 114 3.35 -13.31 16.11
C TRP A 114 2.86 -14.59 15.42
N VAL A 115 2.02 -14.45 14.40
CA VAL A 115 1.44 -15.62 13.71
C VAL A 115 2.26 -15.99 12.47
N PHE A 116 2.60 -14.98 11.66
CA PHE A 116 3.38 -15.20 10.43
C PHE A 116 4.89 -15.15 10.65
N GLU A 117 5.36 -14.78 11.85
CA GLU A 117 6.78 -14.68 12.18
C GLU A 117 7.57 -13.81 11.18
N VAL A 118 6.95 -12.76 10.67
CA VAL A 118 7.62 -11.80 9.79
C VAL A 118 8.48 -10.87 10.65
N PRO A 119 9.77 -10.71 10.36
CA PRO A 119 10.63 -9.84 11.14
C PRO A 119 10.20 -8.39 10.99
N LEU A 120 10.07 -7.68 12.11
CA LEU A 120 9.90 -6.23 12.14
C LEU A 120 11.22 -5.61 12.58
N THR A 121 12.05 -5.23 11.60
CA THR A 121 13.41 -4.70 11.86
C THR A 121 13.40 -3.19 12.12
N GLY A 122 12.37 -2.49 11.66
CA GLY A 122 12.23 -1.06 11.80
C GLY A 122 11.49 -0.62 13.07
N SER A 123 11.40 0.70 13.25
CA SER A 123 10.74 1.32 14.40
C SER A 123 9.22 1.28 14.28
N LEU A 124 8.53 0.86 15.35
CA LEU A 124 7.07 0.92 15.46
C LEU A 124 6.53 2.35 15.30
N TRP A 125 7.26 3.37 15.72
CA TRP A 125 6.84 4.77 15.56
C TRP A 125 6.78 5.19 14.11
N VAL A 126 7.78 4.81 13.32
CA VAL A 126 7.83 5.08 11.88
C VAL A 126 6.68 4.36 11.20
N LEU A 127 6.48 3.08 11.54
CA LEU A 127 5.39 2.27 11.03
C LEU A 127 4.03 2.90 11.33
N THR A 128 3.79 3.28 12.60
CA THR A 128 2.52 3.89 13.02
C THR A 128 2.28 5.24 12.35
N ALA A 129 3.30 6.10 12.26
CA ALA A 129 3.19 7.41 11.63
C ALA A 129 2.89 7.31 10.13
N THR A 130 3.57 6.43 9.41
CA THR A 130 3.36 6.23 7.97
C THR A 130 2.03 5.54 7.68
N SER A 131 1.59 4.63 8.54
CA SER A 131 0.27 4.00 8.46
C SER A 131 -0.87 4.99 8.73
N ALA A 132 -0.70 5.87 9.71
CA ALA A 132 -1.65 6.96 9.99
C ALA A 132 -1.78 7.89 8.78
N LEU A 133 -0.65 8.25 8.17
CA LEU A 133 -0.62 9.08 6.97
C LEU A 133 -1.32 8.40 5.80
N PHE A 134 -1.03 7.12 5.54
CA PHE A 134 -1.69 6.37 4.49
C PHE A 134 -3.19 6.20 4.74
N LEU A 135 -3.59 5.97 5.99
CA LEU A 135 -5.00 5.85 6.34
C LEU A 135 -5.76 7.16 6.06
N LEU A 136 -5.15 8.33 6.33
CA LEU A 136 -5.73 9.62 5.95
C LEU A 136 -5.92 9.76 4.43
N VAL A 137 -4.99 9.24 3.63
CA VAL A 137 -5.14 9.17 2.16
C VAL A 137 -6.33 8.31 1.78
N ALA A 138 -6.43 7.10 2.34
CA ALA A 138 -7.49 6.14 2.02
C ALA A 138 -8.88 6.67 2.45
N LEU A 139 -8.98 7.23 3.66
CA LEU A 139 -10.20 7.88 4.15
C LEU A 139 -10.61 9.07 3.28
N GLY A 140 -9.65 9.91 2.89
CA GLY A 140 -9.88 11.06 2.02
C GLY A 140 -10.39 10.64 0.64
N MET A 141 -9.84 9.57 0.07
CA MET A 141 -10.28 9.01 -1.21
C MET A 141 -11.69 8.43 -1.10
N GLY A 142 -11.98 7.65 -0.05
CA GLY A 142 -13.31 7.13 0.21
C GLY A 142 -14.37 8.24 0.35
N LEU A 143 -14.02 9.31 1.07
CA LEU A 143 -14.87 10.49 1.22
C LEU A 143 -15.15 11.18 -0.12
N LEU A 144 -14.12 11.32 -0.97
CA LEU A 144 -14.26 11.93 -2.29
C LEU A 144 -15.17 11.11 -3.20
N LEU A 145 -15.02 9.79 -3.20
CA LEU A 145 -15.85 8.86 -3.97
C LEU A 145 -17.32 8.90 -3.49
N SER A 146 -17.53 8.92 -2.19
CA SER A 146 -18.86 9.02 -1.57
C SER A 146 -19.59 10.30 -1.97
N THR A 147 -18.91 11.45 -1.88
CA THR A 147 -19.50 12.75 -2.26
C THR A 147 -19.77 12.86 -3.75
N ALA A 148 -19.07 12.07 -4.58
CA ALA A 148 -19.31 12.00 -6.02
C ALA A 148 -20.50 11.10 -6.37
N ALA A 149 -20.61 9.96 -5.71
CA ALA A 149 -21.61 8.94 -6.02
C ALA A 149 -22.99 9.22 -5.39
N LYS A 150 -23.03 9.79 -4.18
CA LYS A 150 -24.24 10.06 -3.38
C LYS A 150 -25.18 8.84 -3.19
N ASN A 151 -24.75 7.67 -3.60
CA ASN A 151 -25.45 6.39 -3.49
C ASN A 151 -24.49 5.33 -2.96
N GLN A 152 -24.93 4.53 -1.98
CA GLN A 152 -24.09 3.57 -1.27
C GLN A 152 -23.55 2.48 -2.21
N PHE A 153 -24.38 1.94 -3.08
CA PHE A 153 -24.00 0.88 -4.00
C PHE A 153 -22.93 1.36 -5.01
N VAL A 154 -23.17 2.53 -5.62
CA VAL A 154 -22.23 3.14 -6.57
C VAL A 154 -20.92 3.53 -5.88
N ALA A 155 -20.97 4.08 -4.66
CA ALA A 155 -19.80 4.45 -3.90
C ALA A 155 -18.94 3.22 -3.55
N GLY A 156 -19.58 2.10 -3.17
CA GLY A 156 -18.88 0.84 -2.88
C GLY A 156 -18.20 0.27 -4.12
N GLN A 157 -18.89 0.22 -5.25
CA GLN A 157 -18.30 -0.23 -6.52
C GLN A 157 -17.14 0.67 -6.95
N ALA A 158 -17.31 1.99 -6.87
CA ALA A 158 -16.27 2.94 -7.21
C ALA A 158 -15.04 2.78 -6.30
N ALA A 159 -15.24 2.55 -5.00
CA ALA A 159 -14.14 2.30 -4.07
C ALA A 159 -13.37 1.02 -4.44
N ILE A 160 -14.05 -0.06 -4.80
CA ILE A 160 -13.38 -1.30 -5.23
C ILE A 160 -12.58 -1.06 -6.52
N ILE A 161 -13.19 -0.46 -7.54
CA ILE A 161 -12.58 -0.30 -8.87
C ILE A 161 -11.45 0.74 -8.85
N VAL A 162 -11.64 1.87 -8.15
CA VAL A 162 -10.71 3.00 -8.20
C VAL A 162 -9.61 2.92 -7.13
N THR A 163 -9.88 2.28 -5.99
CA THR A 163 -8.89 2.22 -4.90
C THR A 163 -8.32 0.83 -4.68
N PHE A 164 -9.19 -0.16 -4.43
CA PHE A 164 -8.74 -1.51 -4.08
C PHE A 164 -8.06 -2.22 -5.25
N LEU A 165 -8.68 -2.25 -6.44
CA LEU A 165 -8.14 -2.97 -7.58
C LEU A 165 -6.77 -2.44 -8.02
N PRO A 166 -6.54 -1.12 -8.18
CA PRO A 166 -5.22 -0.59 -8.44
C PRO A 166 -4.22 -0.83 -7.29
N ALA A 167 -4.66 -0.72 -6.03
CA ALA A 167 -3.80 -1.03 -4.89
C ALA A 167 -3.35 -2.49 -4.90
N PHE A 168 -4.21 -3.41 -5.26
CA PHE A 168 -3.92 -4.84 -5.31
C PHE A 168 -2.99 -5.22 -6.47
N LEU A 169 -3.23 -4.67 -7.67
CA LEU A 169 -2.51 -5.06 -8.89
C LEU A 169 -1.25 -4.22 -9.16
N LEU A 170 -1.28 -2.91 -8.86
CA LEU A 170 -0.30 -1.94 -9.33
C LEU A 170 0.53 -1.31 -8.21
N SER A 171 0.41 -1.78 -6.96
CA SER A 171 1.19 -1.25 -5.84
C SER A 171 2.59 -1.85 -5.68
N GLY A 172 2.94 -2.85 -6.49
CA GLY A 172 4.16 -3.63 -6.30
C GLY A 172 4.00 -4.78 -5.30
N PHE A 173 2.74 -5.07 -4.88
CA PHE A 173 2.46 -6.16 -3.94
C PHE A 173 2.50 -7.53 -4.62
N ILE A 174 1.75 -7.72 -5.73
CA ILE A 174 1.69 -9.01 -6.44
C ILE A 174 2.70 -9.05 -7.59
N PHE A 175 2.72 -7.98 -8.37
CA PHE A 175 3.59 -7.86 -9.53
C PHE A 175 4.68 -6.83 -9.24
N ASP A 176 5.93 -7.20 -9.48
CA ASP A 176 7.04 -6.27 -9.41
C ASP A 176 6.86 -5.15 -10.44
N ILE A 177 6.96 -3.90 -9.98
CA ILE A 177 6.75 -2.71 -10.81
C ILE A 177 7.77 -2.65 -11.95
N ASP A 178 9.00 -3.09 -11.69
CA ASP A 178 10.08 -3.07 -12.70
C ASP A 178 9.84 -4.08 -13.85
N SER A 179 8.99 -5.09 -13.61
CA SER A 179 8.59 -6.07 -14.63
C SER A 179 7.45 -5.57 -15.53
N MET A 180 6.81 -4.44 -15.19
CA MET A 180 5.68 -3.90 -15.92
C MET A 180 6.14 -3.08 -17.14
N PRO A 181 5.30 -2.95 -18.22
CA PRO A 181 5.55 -2.01 -19.31
C PRO A 181 5.69 -0.58 -18.80
N SER A 182 6.54 0.25 -19.43
CA SER A 182 6.85 1.62 -18.99
C SER A 182 5.63 2.52 -18.81
N VAL A 183 4.61 2.35 -19.65
CA VAL A 183 3.33 3.09 -19.53
C VAL A 183 2.63 2.75 -18.21
N VAL A 184 2.57 1.46 -17.85
CA VAL A 184 1.94 1.00 -16.61
C VAL A 184 2.74 1.47 -15.41
N GLN A 185 4.07 1.44 -15.47
CA GLN A 185 4.94 2.00 -14.43
C GLN A 185 4.62 3.49 -14.17
N GLY A 186 4.38 4.28 -15.22
CA GLY A 186 3.94 5.67 -15.09
C GLY A 186 2.62 5.80 -14.33
N VAL A 187 1.65 4.94 -14.62
CA VAL A 187 0.33 4.93 -13.94
C VAL A 187 0.46 4.56 -12.47
N THR A 188 1.36 3.66 -12.09
CA THR A 188 1.56 3.27 -10.69
C THR A 188 1.91 4.44 -9.77
N HIS A 189 2.51 5.52 -10.29
CA HIS A 189 2.82 6.72 -9.52
C HIS A 189 1.57 7.47 -9.03
N LEU A 190 0.42 7.28 -9.66
CA LEU A 190 -0.86 7.86 -9.23
C LEU A 190 -1.52 7.07 -8.09
N ILE A 191 -0.96 5.91 -7.73
CA ILE A 191 -1.53 5.00 -6.75
C ILE A 191 -0.83 5.16 -5.41
N ALA A 192 -1.54 5.71 -4.43
CA ALA A 192 -0.99 5.94 -3.09
C ALA A 192 -0.49 4.67 -2.40
N ALA A 193 -1.14 3.52 -2.64
CA ALA A 193 -0.76 2.24 -2.07
C ALA A 193 0.66 1.79 -2.48
N ARG A 194 1.16 2.17 -3.66
CA ARG A 194 2.54 1.91 -4.10
C ARG A 194 3.55 2.42 -3.08
N TYR A 195 3.40 3.66 -2.66
CA TYR A 195 4.31 4.32 -1.71
C TYR A 195 4.24 3.68 -0.33
N PHE A 196 3.04 3.30 0.09
CA PHE A 196 2.85 2.66 1.39
C PHE A 196 3.39 1.22 1.42
N VAL A 197 3.18 0.42 0.36
CA VAL A 197 3.77 -0.92 0.23
C VAL A 197 5.29 -0.85 0.30
N SER A 198 5.92 0.09 -0.42
CA SER A 198 7.37 0.30 -0.38
C SER A 198 7.86 0.66 1.04
N ILE A 199 7.14 1.52 1.77
CA ILE A 199 7.48 1.84 3.17
C ILE A 199 7.34 0.60 4.06
N LEU A 200 6.22 -0.13 3.97
CA LEU A 200 5.99 -1.31 4.80
C LEU A 200 7.06 -2.38 4.58
N GLN A 201 7.35 -2.72 3.33
CA GLN A 201 8.40 -3.69 3.00
C GLN A 201 9.75 -3.24 3.54
N THR A 202 10.08 -1.96 3.41
CA THR A 202 11.33 -1.40 3.94
C THR A 202 11.38 -1.50 5.46
N VAL A 203 10.35 -1.08 6.17
CA VAL A 203 10.30 -1.08 7.65
C VAL A 203 10.31 -2.50 8.20
N PHE A 204 9.61 -3.44 7.57
CA PHE A 204 9.60 -4.83 8.00
C PHE A 204 10.93 -5.54 7.75
N LEU A 205 11.55 -5.36 6.57
CA LEU A 205 12.68 -6.18 6.12
C LEU A 205 14.05 -5.50 6.28
N ALA A 206 14.12 -4.20 5.98
CA ALA A 206 15.37 -3.44 5.93
C ALA A 206 15.58 -2.50 7.13
N GLY A 207 14.53 -2.26 7.92
CA GLY A 207 14.55 -1.31 9.02
C GLY A 207 14.25 0.13 8.58
N ASN A 208 14.78 1.10 9.29
CA ASN A 208 14.50 2.52 9.04
C ASN A 208 15.43 3.11 7.97
N VAL A 209 15.22 2.73 6.71
CA VAL A 209 15.97 3.30 5.57
C VAL A 209 15.33 4.62 5.15
N TRP A 210 15.81 5.72 5.70
CA TRP A 210 15.25 7.07 5.51
C TRP A 210 15.26 7.54 4.05
N SER A 211 16.24 7.11 3.25
CA SER A 211 16.32 7.44 1.82
C SER A 211 15.13 6.90 1.01
N VAL A 212 14.48 5.84 1.48
CA VAL A 212 13.27 5.27 0.87
C VAL A 212 12.02 5.80 1.58
N ILE A 213 12.02 5.84 2.92
CA ILE A 213 10.84 6.21 3.70
C ILE A 213 10.43 7.66 3.46
N LEU A 214 11.39 8.59 3.44
CA LEU A 214 11.10 10.02 3.36
C LEU A 214 10.41 10.44 2.05
N PRO A 215 10.92 10.09 0.85
CA PRO A 215 10.26 10.47 -0.41
C PRO A 215 8.86 9.83 -0.54
N ASN A 216 8.70 8.57 -0.10
CA ASN A 216 7.41 7.89 -0.14
C ASN A 216 6.41 8.51 0.86
N ALA A 217 6.85 8.90 2.05
CA ALA A 217 6.00 9.59 3.02
C ALA A 217 5.60 11.00 2.54
N LEU A 218 6.51 11.73 1.88
CA LEU A 218 6.19 13.02 1.25
C LEU A 218 5.14 12.86 0.15
N ALA A 219 5.24 11.83 -0.69
CA ALA A 219 4.21 11.53 -1.69
C ALA A 219 2.85 11.25 -1.03
N LEU A 220 2.82 10.47 0.06
CA LEU A 220 1.59 10.22 0.81
C LEU A 220 1.00 11.49 1.43
N MET A 221 1.83 12.41 1.93
CA MET A 221 1.36 13.73 2.43
C MET A 221 0.71 14.56 1.33
N VAL A 222 1.28 14.56 0.13
CA VAL A 222 0.69 15.25 -1.04
C VAL A 222 -0.66 14.62 -1.39
N PHE A 223 -0.77 13.30 -1.43
CA PHE A 223 -2.04 12.61 -1.68
C PHE A 223 -3.07 12.90 -0.59
N ALA A 224 -2.69 12.89 0.69
CA ALA A 224 -3.58 13.22 1.79
C ALA A 224 -4.12 14.65 1.67
N ALA A 225 -3.25 15.62 1.44
CA ALA A 225 -3.64 17.01 1.24
C ALA A 225 -4.56 17.19 0.02
N LEU A 226 -4.25 16.50 -1.08
CA LEU A 226 -5.05 16.55 -2.31
C LEU A 226 -6.44 15.96 -2.10
N PHE A 227 -6.58 14.75 -1.59
CA PHE A 227 -7.88 14.10 -1.44
C PHE A 227 -8.74 14.75 -0.36
N LEU A 228 -8.18 15.10 0.79
CA LEU A 228 -8.92 15.81 1.84
C LEU A 228 -9.29 17.24 1.39
N GLY A 229 -8.41 17.93 0.68
CA GLY A 229 -8.67 19.25 0.11
C GLY A 229 -9.79 19.24 -0.93
N LEU A 230 -9.76 18.27 -1.86
CA LEU A 230 -10.81 18.09 -2.88
C LEU A 230 -12.14 17.71 -2.23
N SER A 231 -12.14 16.82 -1.24
CA SER A 231 -13.34 16.43 -0.50
C SER A 231 -13.96 17.62 0.21
N ARG A 232 -13.13 18.45 0.88
CA ARG A 232 -13.60 19.69 1.53
C ARG A 232 -14.19 20.67 0.51
N LYS A 233 -13.56 20.83 -0.66
CA LYS A 233 -14.06 21.73 -1.72
C LYS A 233 -15.40 21.26 -2.29
N LYS A 234 -15.56 19.94 -2.47
CA LYS A 234 -16.77 19.33 -3.04
C LYS A 234 -17.92 19.27 -2.02
N SER A 235 -17.61 19.19 -0.72
CA SER A 235 -18.58 19.21 0.39
C SER A 235 -18.93 20.64 0.86
N ARG A 236 -18.57 21.69 0.10
CA ARG A 236 -18.99 23.06 0.45
C ARG A 236 -20.50 23.16 0.45
N LYS A 237 -21.04 23.88 1.48
CA LYS A 237 -22.44 24.27 1.56
C LYS A 237 -22.78 25.12 0.32
N ARG A 238 -23.37 24.52 -0.70
CA ARG A 238 -24.04 25.21 -1.79
C ARG A 238 -25.55 24.97 -1.58
N LEU A 239 -26.22 26.00 -1.22
CA LEU A 239 -27.65 26.11 -1.35
C LEU A 239 -27.88 26.53 -2.82
N ASP A 240 -27.98 25.55 -3.72
CA ASP A 240 -28.52 25.75 -5.07
C ASP A 240 -29.88 25.07 -5.12
#